data_2d0df87406eba7807dff0fb0ceb87fe1
#
_entry.id   2d0df87406eba7807dff0fb0ceb87fe1
#
_cell.length_a   1.000
_cell.length_b   1.000
_cell.length_c   1.000
_cell.angle_alpha   90.00
_cell.angle_beta   90.00
_cell.angle_gamma   90.00
#
_symmetry.space_group_name_H-M   'P 1'
#
loop_
_entity.id
_entity.type
_entity.pdbx_description
1 polymer ?
#
loop_
_entity_poly.entity_id
_entity_poly.type
_entity_poly.pdbx_seq_one_letter_code
_entity_poly.pdbx_strand_id
1 'polypeptide(L)'
;MAGGVRLNRYLAASGLGTRREVEGLITAGRVTVDGAPADDPSRRVEAGQTVLVDGEAPGAGPTGVVLHRAPGSVLQLVHPGTLHPVLPLPREGGGLELLLADPKLARRLSDARHPLKQRVDRDGVRTRLAGLDLEGLAVGAWRPVSPRELEKLRLSARLPPRAG
;
A
#
# COMPACT_ATOMS: atom_id res chain seq x y z
N MET A 1 16.51 13.48 23.96
CA MET A 1 15.16 13.13 24.43
C MET A 1 14.62 11.98 23.64
N ALA A 2 14.51 10.89 24.28
CA ALA A 2 14.02 9.69 23.66
C ALA A 2 12.56 9.85 23.25
N GLY A 3 12.33 9.98 21.99
CA GLY A 3 10.99 9.99 21.42
C GLY A 3 10.69 8.72 20.68
N GLY A 4 11.06 7.57 21.24
CA GLY A 4 10.80 6.30 20.58
C GLY A 4 9.33 6.11 20.22
N VAL A 5 9.07 5.47 19.10
CA VAL A 5 7.72 5.16 18.63
C VAL A 5 7.33 3.77 19.14
N ARG A 6 6.08 3.59 19.58
CA ARG A 6 5.60 2.28 20.01
C ARG A 6 5.72 1.27 18.86
N LEU A 7 6.13 0.05 19.17
CA LEU A 7 6.38 -1.00 18.17
C LEU A 7 5.16 -1.27 17.29
N ASN A 8 3.97 -1.36 17.87
CA ASN A 8 2.73 -1.55 17.11
C ASN A 8 2.50 -0.40 16.11
N ARG A 9 2.75 0.83 16.55
CA ARG A 9 2.63 2.01 15.68
C ARG A 9 3.69 2.01 14.59
N TYR A 10 4.92 1.66 14.92
CA TYR A 10 6.02 1.58 13.97
C TYR A 10 5.71 0.57 12.84
N LEU A 11 5.23 -0.63 13.20
CA LEU A 11 4.91 -1.68 12.23
C LEU A 11 3.67 -1.35 11.40
N ALA A 12 2.63 -0.78 12.01
CA ALA A 12 1.48 -0.28 11.26
C ALA A 12 1.90 0.83 10.29
N ALA A 13 2.80 1.72 10.72
CA ALA A 13 3.40 2.76 9.89
C ALA A 13 4.22 2.18 8.73
N SER A 14 4.74 0.99 8.86
CA SER A 14 5.49 0.29 7.79
C SER A 14 4.60 -0.39 6.76
N GLY A 15 3.28 -0.34 6.93
CA GLY A 15 2.32 -0.89 5.97
C GLY A 15 2.08 -2.39 6.10
N LEU A 16 2.48 -3.02 7.22
CA LEU A 16 2.28 -4.45 7.45
C LEU A 16 0.84 -4.83 7.79
N GLY A 17 -0.01 -3.86 8.07
CA GLY A 17 -1.39 -4.08 8.41
C GLY A 17 -1.92 -3.05 9.39
N THR A 18 -3.12 -3.29 9.92
CA THR A 18 -3.71 -2.47 10.97
C THR A 18 -2.92 -2.66 12.27
N ARG A 19 -3.12 -1.74 13.24
CA ARG A 19 -2.53 -1.87 14.58
C ARG A 19 -2.84 -3.23 15.21
N ARG A 20 -4.07 -3.72 15.06
CA ARG A 20 -4.51 -5.01 15.60
C ARG A 20 -3.80 -6.20 14.95
N GLU A 21 -3.65 -6.15 13.62
CA GLU A 21 -2.94 -7.19 12.87
C GLU A 21 -1.46 -7.25 13.25
N VAL A 22 -0.80 -6.10 13.35
CA VAL A 22 0.63 -6.06 13.75
C VAL A 22 0.82 -6.45 15.21
N GLU A 23 -0.12 -6.15 16.10
CA GLU A 23 -0.09 -6.64 17.48
C GLU A 23 -0.13 -8.17 17.53
N GLY A 24 -0.91 -8.80 16.65
CA GLY A 24 -0.92 -10.26 16.48
C GLY A 24 0.45 -10.80 16.06
N LEU A 25 1.16 -10.14 15.16
CA LEU A 25 2.51 -10.51 14.75
C LEU A 25 3.51 -10.39 15.92
N ILE A 26 3.40 -9.33 16.70
CA ILE A 26 4.27 -9.09 17.86
C ILE A 26 4.05 -10.16 18.93
N THR A 27 2.81 -10.44 19.30
CA THR A 27 2.48 -11.43 20.32
C THR A 27 2.79 -12.86 19.87
N ALA A 28 2.80 -13.10 18.56
CA ALA A 28 3.19 -14.41 18.01
C ALA A 28 4.71 -14.64 18.01
N GLY A 29 5.51 -13.67 18.45
CA GLY A 29 6.97 -13.79 18.51
C GLY A 29 7.68 -13.65 17.16
N ARG A 30 7.01 -13.07 16.18
CA ARG A 30 7.54 -12.92 14.81
C ARG A 30 8.39 -11.67 14.62
N VAL A 31 8.46 -10.80 15.63
CA VAL A 31 9.15 -9.50 15.54
C VAL A 31 10.39 -9.50 16.42
N THR A 32 11.50 -8.99 15.88
CA THR A 32 12.73 -8.76 16.63
C THR A 32 13.13 -7.29 16.56
N VAL A 33 13.75 -6.79 17.62
CA VAL A 33 14.36 -5.46 17.66
C VAL A 33 15.82 -5.65 18.05
N ASP A 34 16.73 -5.24 17.18
CA ASP A 34 18.18 -5.45 17.33
C ASP A 34 18.54 -6.92 17.60
N GLY A 35 17.84 -7.85 16.92
CA GLY A 35 18.05 -9.29 17.04
C GLY A 35 17.43 -9.96 18.27
N ALA A 36 16.82 -9.19 19.16
CA ALA A 36 16.13 -9.72 20.34
C ALA A 36 14.63 -9.81 20.10
N PRO A 37 13.97 -10.92 20.50
CA PRO A 37 12.51 -11.01 20.36
C PRO A 37 11.80 -9.88 21.09
N ALA A 38 10.78 -9.32 20.42
CA ALA A 38 9.95 -8.25 20.97
C ALA A 38 8.49 -8.71 20.94
N ASP A 39 7.92 -8.97 22.10
CA ASP A 39 6.58 -9.49 22.27
C ASP A 39 5.61 -8.47 22.91
N ASP A 40 6.09 -7.29 23.24
CA ASP A 40 5.30 -6.21 23.82
C ASP A 40 4.99 -5.15 22.76
N PRO A 41 3.71 -5.01 22.35
CA PRO A 41 3.30 -4.01 21.36
C PRO A 41 3.58 -2.57 21.79
N SER A 42 3.66 -2.31 23.08
CA SER A 42 3.91 -0.97 23.64
C SER A 42 5.40 -0.62 23.73
N ARG A 43 6.28 -1.59 23.48
CA ARG A 43 7.73 -1.36 23.47
C ARG A 43 8.07 -0.21 22.51
N ARG A 44 8.95 0.68 22.95
CA ARG A 44 9.38 1.79 22.11
C ARG A 44 10.57 1.40 21.25
N VAL A 45 10.51 1.81 19.99
CA VAL A 45 11.61 1.67 19.02
C VAL A 45 12.31 3.01 18.94
N GLU A 46 13.59 3.00 19.28
CA GLU A 46 14.43 4.19 19.22
C GLU A 46 15.06 4.36 17.84
N ALA A 47 15.49 5.58 17.52
CA ALA A 47 16.21 5.82 16.27
C ALA A 47 17.47 4.97 16.19
N GLY A 48 17.71 4.38 15.04
CA GLY A 48 18.88 3.51 14.80
C GLY A 48 18.67 2.04 15.17
N GLN A 49 17.56 1.69 15.83
CA GLN A 49 17.26 0.27 16.10
C GLN A 49 16.75 -0.43 14.83
N THR A 50 17.10 -1.68 14.68
CA THR A 50 16.68 -2.51 13.55
C THR A 50 15.51 -3.39 13.95
N VAL A 51 14.36 -3.17 13.33
CA VAL A 51 13.16 -3.98 13.51
C VAL A 51 13.03 -4.95 12.35
N LEU A 52 12.89 -6.23 12.64
CA LEU A 52 12.67 -7.27 11.63
C LEU A 52 11.39 -8.05 11.95
N VAL A 53 10.68 -8.43 10.90
CA VAL A 53 9.51 -9.33 10.98
C VAL A 53 9.83 -10.55 10.15
N ASP A 54 9.81 -11.73 10.78
CA ASP A 54 10.24 -13.00 10.15
C ASP A 54 11.65 -12.92 9.53
N GLY A 55 12.54 -12.15 10.16
CA GLY A 55 13.91 -11.97 9.70
C GLY A 55 14.11 -10.95 8.58
N GLU A 56 13.05 -10.31 8.12
CA GLU A 56 13.10 -9.32 7.04
C GLU A 56 12.71 -7.93 7.54
N ALA A 57 13.36 -6.91 6.97
CA ALA A 57 13.01 -5.53 7.28
C ALA A 57 11.55 -5.25 6.84
N PRO A 58 10.71 -4.70 7.73
CA PRO A 58 9.41 -4.24 7.31
C PRO A 58 9.64 -3.12 6.31
N GLY A 59 9.17 -3.31 5.09
CA GLY A 59 9.34 -2.31 4.04
C GLY A 59 8.74 -0.97 4.44
N ALA A 60 9.04 0.06 3.66
CA ALA A 60 8.44 1.39 3.81
C ALA A 60 6.96 1.39 3.38
N GLY A 61 6.25 0.31 3.61
CA GLY A 61 4.88 0.10 3.15
C GLY A 61 4.81 -0.47 1.74
N PRO A 62 3.61 -0.79 1.26
CA PRO A 62 3.43 -1.28 -0.10
C PRO A 62 3.83 -0.21 -1.11
N THR A 63 4.48 -0.63 -2.20
CA THR A 63 4.86 0.26 -3.30
C THR A 63 3.65 0.73 -4.09
N GLY A 64 2.54 0.03 -3.95
CA GLY A 64 1.26 0.38 -4.53
C GLY A 64 0.14 -0.47 -3.96
N VAL A 65 -1.07 0.04 -4.06
CA VAL A 65 -2.29 -0.58 -3.54
C VAL A 65 -3.38 -0.57 -4.59
N VAL A 66 -4.04 -1.69 -4.76
CA VAL A 66 -5.31 -1.80 -5.48
C VAL A 66 -6.42 -1.87 -4.44
N LEU A 67 -7.34 -0.93 -4.51
CA LEU A 67 -8.47 -0.84 -3.59
C LEU A 67 -9.78 -1.02 -4.36
N HIS A 68 -10.71 -1.80 -3.81
CA HIS A 68 -12.07 -1.86 -4.32
C HIS A 68 -12.95 -0.87 -3.53
N ARG A 69 -13.07 0.33 -4.07
CA ARG A 69 -13.79 1.41 -3.41
C ARG A 69 -15.30 1.28 -3.60
N ALA A 70 -16.06 1.42 -2.51
CA ALA A 70 -17.50 1.54 -2.59
C ALA A 70 -17.89 2.93 -3.15
N PRO A 71 -18.91 3.03 -4.01
CA PRO A 71 -19.40 4.33 -4.49
C PRO A 71 -19.76 5.27 -3.34
N GLY A 72 -19.35 6.52 -3.43
CA GLY A 72 -19.63 7.54 -2.42
C GLY A 72 -18.78 7.45 -1.14
N SER A 73 -17.93 6.42 -1.00
CA SER A 73 -17.06 6.31 0.16
C SER A 73 -15.85 7.24 0.07
N VAL A 74 -15.42 7.75 1.22
CA VAL A 74 -14.16 8.48 1.32
C VAL A 74 -13.02 7.48 1.45
N LEU A 75 -11.94 7.69 0.70
CA LEU A 75 -10.74 6.91 0.82
C LEU A 75 -10.13 7.08 2.21
N GLN A 76 -10.44 6.15 3.11
CA GLN A 76 -9.72 6.02 4.36
C GLN A 76 -8.63 4.98 4.19
N LEU A 77 -7.53 5.41 3.62
CA LEU A 77 -6.34 4.57 3.61
C LEU A 77 -5.65 4.72 4.95
N VAL A 78 -5.76 3.68 5.75
CA VAL A 78 -5.04 3.58 7.02
C VAL A 78 -3.60 3.15 6.74
N HIS A 79 -2.98 3.75 5.73
CA HIS A 79 -1.57 3.52 5.47
C HIS A 79 -0.78 4.77 5.76
N PRO A 80 0.20 4.68 6.64
CA PRO A 80 1.15 5.76 6.83
C PRO A 80 2.07 5.78 5.63
N GLY A 81 2.16 6.90 5.07
CA GLY A 81 2.87 7.14 3.83
C GLY A 81 1.92 7.78 2.83
N THR A 82 2.45 8.63 2.03
CA THR A 82 1.68 9.30 1.01
C THR A 82 1.54 8.36 -0.19
N LEU A 83 0.33 7.89 -0.43
CA LEU A 83 0.00 7.17 -1.64
C LEU A 83 -0.68 8.12 -2.61
N HIS A 84 -0.28 8.05 -3.87
CA HIS A 84 -0.74 8.95 -4.92
C HIS A 84 -1.71 8.22 -5.85
N PRO A 85 -2.94 8.72 -6.02
CA PRO A 85 -3.91 8.06 -6.88
C PRO A 85 -3.52 8.19 -8.36
N VAL A 86 -3.81 7.13 -9.11
CA VAL A 86 -3.68 7.10 -10.57
C VAL A 86 -5.07 7.21 -11.16
N LEU A 87 -5.33 8.25 -11.94
CA LEU A 87 -6.65 8.53 -12.52
C LEU A 87 -7.76 8.37 -11.46
N PRO A 88 -7.80 9.23 -10.44
CA PRO A 88 -8.73 9.07 -9.33
C PRO A 88 -10.19 9.05 -9.81
N LEU A 89 -10.99 8.18 -9.19
CA LEU A 89 -12.43 8.14 -9.45
C LEU A 89 -13.12 9.36 -8.85
N PRO A 90 -14.20 9.84 -9.48
CA PRO A 90 -15.04 10.87 -8.86
C PRO A 90 -15.64 10.35 -7.55
N ARG A 91 -16.10 11.24 -6.69
CA ARG A 91 -16.62 10.89 -5.38
C ARG A 91 -17.75 9.85 -5.43
N GLU A 92 -18.61 9.96 -6.42
CA GLU A 92 -19.74 9.05 -6.63
C GLU A 92 -19.33 7.75 -7.31
N GLY A 93 -18.10 7.69 -7.85
CA GLY A 93 -17.58 6.52 -8.54
C GLY A 93 -17.16 5.43 -7.58
N GLY A 94 -17.27 4.21 -8.05
CA GLY A 94 -16.80 3.03 -7.31
C GLY A 94 -15.92 2.14 -8.16
N GLY A 95 -15.34 1.13 -7.53
CA GLY A 95 -14.52 0.13 -8.18
C GLY A 95 -13.04 0.28 -7.92
N LEU A 96 -12.24 -0.07 -8.90
CA LEU A 96 -10.78 -0.12 -8.77
C LEU A 96 -10.17 1.27 -8.63
N GLU A 97 -9.50 1.48 -7.50
CA GLU A 97 -8.60 2.60 -7.27
C GLU A 97 -7.16 2.07 -7.21
N LEU A 98 -6.28 2.69 -7.97
CA LEU A 98 -4.85 2.39 -7.94
C LEU A 98 -4.13 3.56 -7.27
N LEU A 99 -3.35 3.24 -6.23
CA LEU A 99 -2.56 4.23 -5.50
C LEU A 99 -1.11 3.76 -5.45
N LEU A 100 -0.19 4.67 -5.73
CA LEU A 100 1.23 4.35 -5.82
C LEU A 100 2.04 5.22 -4.86
N ALA A 101 3.08 4.63 -4.29
CA ALA A 101 4.01 5.34 -3.41
C ALA A 101 4.92 6.30 -4.19
N ASP A 102 5.19 6.02 -5.46
CA ASP A 102 6.01 6.84 -6.32
C ASP A 102 5.15 7.94 -6.99
N PRO A 103 5.29 9.21 -6.58
CA PRO A 103 4.50 10.30 -7.15
C PRO A 103 4.79 10.54 -8.64
N LYS A 104 6.01 10.28 -9.08
CA LYS A 104 6.40 10.46 -10.48
C LYS A 104 5.72 9.43 -11.37
N LEU A 105 5.68 8.18 -10.92
CA LEU A 105 4.99 7.11 -11.64
C LEU A 105 3.48 7.37 -11.69
N ALA A 106 2.87 7.75 -10.57
CA ALA A 106 1.45 8.08 -10.51
C ALA A 106 1.08 9.23 -11.46
N ARG A 107 1.90 10.26 -11.50
CA ARG A 107 1.71 11.41 -12.40
C ARG A 107 1.81 11.00 -13.87
N ARG A 108 2.82 10.21 -14.22
CA ARG A 108 3.00 9.71 -15.59
C ARG A 108 1.83 8.88 -16.07
N LEU A 109 1.34 7.99 -15.20
CA LEU A 109 0.21 7.13 -15.52
C LEU A 109 -1.11 7.90 -15.60
N SER A 110 -1.21 9.05 -14.93
CA SER A 110 -2.39 9.91 -14.96
C SER A 110 -2.38 10.93 -16.10
N ASP A 111 -1.33 10.96 -16.90
CA ASP A 111 -1.18 11.92 -17.98
C ASP A 111 -2.21 11.67 -19.10
N ALA A 112 -3.04 12.65 -19.40
CA ALA A 112 -4.09 12.57 -20.41
C ALA A 112 -3.55 12.35 -21.83
N ARG A 113 -2.28 12.68 -22.09
CA ARG A 113 -1.62 12.43 -23.38
C ARG A 113 -1.34 10.95 -23.63
N HIS A 114 -1.35 10.14 -22.57
CA HIS A 114 -1.12 8.70 -22.63
C HIS A 114 -2.20 8.00 -21.83
N PRO A 115 -3.46 8.00 -22.32
CA PRO A 115 -4.56 7.45 -21.54
C PRO A 115 -4.38 5.96 -21.26
N LEU A 116 -4.55 5.58 -20.01
CA LEU A 116 -4.52 4.18 -19.61
C LEU A 116 -5.80 3.47 -20.05
N LYS A 117 -5.65 2.22 -20.43
CA LYS A 117 -6.80 1.36 -20.70
C LYS A 117 -7.55 1.10 -19.41
N GLN A 118 -8.84 1.37 -19.42
CA GLN A 118 -9.72 1.09 -18.29
C GLN A 118 -11.03 0.47 -18.80
N ARG A 119 -11.70 -0.25 -17.92
CA ARG A 119 -13.02 -0.80 -18.18
C ARG A 119 -13.95 -0.40 -17.05
N VAL A 120 -15.12 0.07 -17.43
CA VAL A 120 -16.19 0.45 -16.52
C VAL A 120 -17.38 -0.43 -16.88
N ASP A 121 -18.08 -0.96 -15.89
CA ASP A 121 -19.25 -1.79 -16.10
C ASP A 121 -20.51 -0.95 -16.32
N ARG A 122 -21.68 -1.62 -16.41
CA ARG A 122 -22.97 -0.97 -16.67
C ARG A 122 -23.42 -0.05 -15.54
N ASP A 123 -22.93 -0.30 -14.33
CA ASP A 123 -23.27 0.47 -13.13
C ASP A 123 -22.27 1.60 -12.85
N GLY A 124 -21.34 1.85 -13.77
CA GLY A 124 -20.33 2.88 -13.62
C GLY A 124 -19.16 2.51 -12.72
N VAL A 125 -19.04 1.23 -12.35
CA VAL A 125 -17.95 0.73 -11.52
C VAL A 125 -16.73 0.43 -12.38
N ARG A 126 -15.59 0.99 -12.00
CA ARG A 126 -14.34 0.70 -12.70
C ARG A 126 -13.82 -0.67 -12.30
N THR A 127 -13.85 -1.61 -13.22
CA THR A 127 -13.47 -2.99 -12.98
C THR A 127 -12.03 -3.31 -13.39
N ARG A 128 -11.43 -2.49 -14.25
CA ARG A 128 -10.06 -2.69 -14.72
C ARG A 128 -9.37 -1.36 -15.01
N LEU A 129 -8.09 -1.27 -14.65
CA LEU A 129 -7.25 -0.11 -14.94
C LEU A 129 -5.80 -0.59 -15.16
N ALA A 130 -5.21 -0.21 -16.29
CA ALA A 130 -3.81 -0.51 -16.63
C ALA A 130 -3.44 -2.00 -16.50
N GLY A 131 -4.35 -2.90 -16.81
CA GLY A 131 -4.14 -4.34 -16.70
C GLY A 131 -4.40 -4.93 -15.32
N LEU A 132 -4.69 -4.09 -14.32
CA LEU A 132 -5.11 -4.52 -12.98
C LEU A 132 -6.62 -4.67 -12.94
N ASP A 133 -7.12 -5.64 -12.19
CA ASP A 133 -8.55 -5.89 -12.05
C ASP A 133 -8.97 -6.10 -10.59
N LEU A 134 -10.27 -6.21 -10.36
CA LEU A 134 -10.86 -6.42 -9.03
C LEU A 134 -11.10 -7.89 -8.71
N GLU A 135 -10.60 -8.82 -9.52
CA GLU A 135 -10.90 -10.23 -9.35
C GLU A 135 -10.55 -10.72 -7.94
N GLY A 136 -11.55 -11.27 -7.25
CA GLY A 136 -11.39 -11.78 -5.89
C GLY A 136 -11.31 -10.72 -4.80
N LEU A 137 -11.43 -9.43 -5.13
CA LEU A 137 -11.31 -8.35 -4.16
C LEU A 137 -12.69 -7.83 -3.76
N ALA A 138 -13.11 -8.07 -2.52
CA ALA A 138 -14.38 -7.58 -2.01
C ALA A 138 -14.42 -6.05 -1.90
N VAL A 139 -15.63 -5.47 -1.97
CA VAL A 139 -15.82 -4.03 -1.78
C VAL A 139 -15.28 -3.62 -0.39
N GLY A 140 -14.47 -2.57 -0.37
CA GLY A 140 -13.78 -2.08 0.83
C GLY A 140 -12.45 -2.76 1.11
N ALA A 141 -12.15 -3.86 0.43
CA ALA A 141 -10.87 -4.55 0.58
C ALA A 141 -9.80 -3.96 -0.33
N TRP A 142 -8.55 -4.20 0.02
CA TRP A 142 -7.40 -3.79 -0.78
C TRP A 142 -6.35 -4.89 -0.81
N ARG A 143 -5.47 -4.81 -1.79
CA ARG A 143 -4.29 -5.67 -1.88
C ARG A 143 -3.08 -4.87 -2.32
N PRO A 144 -1.86 -5.28 -1.98
CA PRO A 144 -0.67 -4.64 -2.53
C PRO A 144 -0.54 -4.91 -4.03
N VAL A 145 0.07 -3.97 -4.73
CA VAL A 145 0.51 -4.19 -6.12
C VAL A 145 1.73 -5.10 -6.07
N SER A 146 1.70 -6.18 -6.84
CA SER A 146 2.83 -7.11 -6.90
C SER A 146 4.03 -6.47 -7.62
N PRO A 147 5.27 -6.94 -7.36
CA PRO A 147 6.45 -6.45 -8.07
C PRO A 147 6.33 -6.55 -9.59
N ARG A 148 5.72 -7.63 -10.09
CA ARG A 148 5.48 -7.85 -11.51
C ARG A 148 4.50 -6.84 -12.10
N GLU A 149 3.42 -6.56 -11.38
CA GLU A 149 2.44 -5.54 -11.77
C GLU A 149 3.07 -4.14 -11.77
N LEU A 150 3.86 -3.82 -10.74
CA LEU A 150 4.57 -2.55 -10.65
C LEU A 150 5.53 -2.36 -11.83
N GLU A 151 6.26 -3.40 -12.20
CA GLU A 151 7.19 -3.35 -13.33
C GLU A 151 6.44 -3.09 -14.64
N LYS A 152 5.30 -3.76 -14.86
CA LYS A 152 4.45 -3.51 -16.02
C LYS A 152 3.93 -2.06 -16.06
N LEU A 153 3.55 -1.51 -14.90
CA LEU A 153 3.14 -0.12 -14.80
C LEU A 153 4.28 0.85 -15.17
N ARG A 154 5.49 0.57 -14.71
CA ARG A 154 6.67 1.37 -15.05
C ARG A 154 6.98 1.33 -16.54
N LEU A 155 6.87 0.16 -17.16
CA LEU A 155 7.03 0.02 -18.61
C LEU A 155 5.96 0.80 -19.38
N SER A 156 4.71 0.75 -18.93
CA SER A 156 3.61 1.53 -19.53
C SER A 156 3.86 3.04 -19.43
N ALA A 157 4.49 3.48 -18.36
CA ALA A 157 4.85 4.88 -18.15
C ALA A 157 6.15 5.26 -18.84
N ARG A 158 6.81 4.34 -19.53
CA ARG A 158 8.13 4.51 -20.14
C ARG A 158 9.19 4.96 -19.12
N LEU A 159 9.10 4.44 -17.90
CA LEU A 159 10.10 4.63 -16.86
C LEU A 159 11.04 3.42 -16.80
N PRO A 160 12.33 3.66 -16.48
CA PRO A 160 13.27 2.54 -16.35
C PRO A 160 12.84 1.58 -15.24
N PRO A 161 13.21 0.29 -15.34
CA PRO A 161 12.96 -0.65 -14.26
C PRO A 161 13.66 -0.15 -13.00
N ARG A 162 13.05 -0.43 -11.85
CA ARG A 162 13.63 -0.06 -10.57
C ARG A 162 14.93 -0.86 -10.39
N ALA A 163 16.03 -0.15 -10.13
CA ALA A 163 17.28 -0.80 -9.76
C ALA A 163 17.01 -1.62 -8.49
N GLY A 164 17.25 -2.92 -8.58
CA GLY A 164 17.01 -3.86 -7.50
C GLY A 164 17.89 -3.63 -6.28
#